data_80bdaacb06320bf1e05b063133622505
#
_entry.id   80bdaacb06320bf1e05b063133622505
#
_cell.length_a   1.000
_cell.length_b   1.000
_cell.length_c   1.000
_cell.angle_alpha   90.00
_cell.angle_beta   90.00
_cell.angle_gamma   90.00
#
_symmetry.space_group_name_H-M   'P 1'
#
loop_
_entity.id
_entity.type
_entity.pdbx_description
1 polymer ?
#
loop_
_entity_poly.entity_id
_entity_poly.type
_entity_poly.pdbx_seq_one_letter_code
_entity_poly.pdbx_strand_id
1 'polypeptide(L)'
;MAKEYSRNKKIDCSPERVQELEAMVKRMRLDAMDMAVTATNGSHLGGSLSCMEILAVLYGEIMQFDISNPTWPERDRFIPSKNHCVLAHFPALVEVGFLPKEELVEFQKDGGRMTGYPRNLEIGLEYSGGSLGMAISVGVGIALSLKEHQRPNKMFVLMGDGELNEGCIWEAFMSAAQYGLDNLVAIIDRNHLSYDGDTEDVMGLDSLEDKMRSFNWNPISCNGHDVADLLRAFSEIKEGLPNIILADTVKGKGVSFIENRREWHHSRLSQEQYEQARKEILQA
;
A
#
# COMPACT_ATOMS: atom_id res chain seq x y z
N MET A 1 23.59 -18.63 0.40
CA MET A 1 24.10 -17.72 1.46
C MET A 1 22.88 -17.09 2.09
N ALA A 2 22.82 -16.99 3.43
CA ALA A 2 21.72 -16.28 4.08
C ALA A 2 21.75 -14.80 3.65
N LYS A 3 20.61 -14.25 3.34
CA LYS A 3 20.48 -12.82 3.01
C LYS A 3 20.65 -12.02 4.30
N GLU A 4 21.48 -11.00 4.28
CA GLU A 4 21.72 -10.13 5.44
C GLU A 4 20.89 -8.85 5.27
N TYR A 5 20.24 -8.41 6.36
CA TYR A 5 19.49 -7.15 6.37
C TYR A 5 20.46 -5.96 6.41
N SER A 6 20.21 -4.96 5.55
CA SER A 6 20.97 -3.72 5.54
C SER A 6 20.11 -2.53 5.97
N ARG A 7 20.32 -2.02 7.18
CA ARG A 7 19.64 -0.80 7.66
C ARG A 7 19.86 0.41 6.75
N ASN A 8 21.02 0.44 6.12
CA ASN A 8 21.49 1.56 5.30
C ASN A 8 21.44 1.20 3.81
N LYS A 9 20.47 0.39 3.39
CA LYS A 9 20.25 0.16 1.96
C LYS A 9 20.05 1.53 1.29
N LYS A 10 20.94 1.87 0.36
CA LYS A 10 20.79 3.08 -0.44
C LYS A 10 19.64 2.89 -1.40
N ILE A 11 18.66 3.80 -1.37
CA ILE A 11 17.55 3.83 -2.32
C ILE A 11 18.10 4.27 -3.67
N ASP A 12 17.80 3.52 -4.71
CA ASP A 12 18.18 3.87 -6.07
C ASP A 12 17.12 4.81 -6.67
N CYS A 13 17.51 6.07 -6.84
CA CYS A 13 16.69 7.12 -7.44
C CYS A 13 17.14 7.46 -8.86
N SER A 14 17.89 6.58 -9.53
CA SER A 14 18.34 6.80 -10.91
C SER A 14 17.14 6.89 -11.88
N PRO A 15 17.26 7.68 -12.97
CA PRO A 15 16.20 7.73 -13.97
C PRO A 15 15.84 6.36 -14.54
N GLU A 16 16.81 5.47 -14.68
CA GLU A 16 16.63 4.10 -15.13
C GLU A 16 15.75 3.30 -14.16
N ARG A 17 16.02 3.46 -12.84
CA ARG A 17 15.22 2.79 -11.81
C ARG A 17 13.79 3.33 -11.74
N VAL A 18 13.62 4.63 -11.89
CA VAL A 18 12.29 5.27 -11.98
C VAL A 18 11.50 4.66 -13.14
N GLN A 19 12.08 4.57 -14.35
CA GLN A 19 11.43 3.98 -15.52
C GLN A 19 11.06 2.50 -15.33
N GLU A 20 11.92 1.72 -14.66
CA GLU A 20 11.61 0.31 -14.33
C GLU A 20 10.38 0.20 -13.41
N LEU A 21 10.30 1.05 -12.40
CA LEU A 21 9.17 1.08 -11.46
C LEU A 21 7.89 1.59 -12.13
N GLU A 22 7.96 2.59 -13.01
CA GLU A 22 6.82 3.05 -13.81
C GLU A 22 6.32 1.94 -14.75
N ALA A 23 7.21 1.20 -15.37
CA ALA A 23 6.86 0.03 -16.18
C ALA A 23 6.21 -1.08 -15.32
N MET A 24 6.68 -1.29 -14.09
CA MET A 24 6.06 -2.20 -13.11
C MET A 24 4.64 -1.74 -12.79
N VAL A 25 4.42 -0.46 -12.50
CA VAL A 25 3.08 0.11 -12.25
C VAL A 25 2.12 -0.16 -13.41
N LYS A 26 2.59 0.03 -14.65
CA LYS A 26 1.78 -0.24 -15.84
C LYS A 26 1.34 -1.71 -15.94
N ARG A 27 2.26 -2.65 -15.67
CA ARG A 27 1.93 -4.09 -15.63
C ARG A 27 0.96 -4.42 -14.50
N MET A 28 1.18 -3.88 -13.29
CA MET A 28 0.29 -4.06 -12.14
C MET A 28 -1.13 -3.55 -12.43
N ARG A 29 -1.28 -2.41 -13.11
CA ARG A 29 -2.60 -1.91 -13.54
C ARG A 29 -3.30 -2.86 -14.51
N LEU A 30 -2.59 -3.41 -15.49
CA LEU A 30 -3.15 -4.40 -16.43
C LEU A 30 -3.61 -5.66 -15.68
N ASP A 31 -2.80 -6.17 -14.77
CA ASP A 31 -3.13 -7.34 -13.96
C ASP A 31 -4.36 -7.08 -13.06
N ALA A 32 -4.48 -5.89 -12.49
CA ALA A 32 -5.65 -5.49 -11.73
C ALA A 32 -6.93 -5.48 -12.58
N MET A 33 -6.85 -5.06 -13.85
CA MET A 33 -7.99 -5.13 -14.77
C MET A 33 -8.35 -6.58 -15.08
N ASP A 34 -7.36 -7.44 -15.32
CA ASP A 34 -7.55 -8.86 -15.61
C ASP A 34 -8.24 -9.58 -14.41
N MET A 35 -7.87 -9.23 -13.18
CA MET A 35 -8.52 -9.73 -11.96
C MET A 35 -9.95 -9.18 -11.81
N ALA A 36 -10.13 -7.87 -12.04
CA ALA A 36 -11.40 -7.20 -11.79
C ALA A 36 -12.51 -7.67 -12.73
N VAL A 37 -12.21 -7.93 -14.01
CA VAL A 37 -13.21 -8.37 -14.99
C VAL A 37 -13.74 -9.77 -14.68
N THR A 38 -12.95 -10.61 -13.98
CA THR A 38 -13.36 -11.96 -13.57
C THR A 38 -14.05 -12.00 -12.20
N ALA A 39 -14.00 -10.91 -11.44
CA ALA A 39 -14.58 -10.80 -10.10
C ALA A 39 -16.11 -10.72 -10.15
N THR A 40 -16.80 -11.86 -9.93
CA THR A 40 -18.26 -11.97 -10.05
C THR A 40 -19.04 -11.12 -9.06
N ASN A 41 -18.47 -10.84 -7.88
CA ASN A 41 -19.09 -10.04 -6.82
C ASN A 41 -18.69 -8.55 -6.85
N GLY A 42 -17.92 -8.13 -7.88
CA GLY A 42 -17.30 -6.81 -7.92
C GLY A 42 -16.00 -6.75 -7.12
N SER A 43 -15.33 -5.62 -7.20
CA SER A 43 -14.02 -5.41 -6.59
C SER A 43 -13.76 -3.94 -6.27
N HIS A 44 -12.77 -3.68 -5.40
CA HIS A 44 -12.41 -2.33 -4.96
C HIS A 44 -11.34 -1.72 -5.90
N LEU A 45 -11.75 -1.39 -7.15
CA LEU A 45 -10.84 -0.86 -8.16
C LEU A 45 -10.29 0.52 -7.82
N GLY A 46 -11.17 1.46 -7.44
CA GLY A 46 -10.76 2.85 -7.21
C GLY A 46 -9.63 2.97 -6.19
N GLY A 47 -9.83 2.34 -5.02
CA GLY A 47 -8.82 2.35 -3.95
C GLY A 47 -7.61 1.46 -4.19
N SER A 48 -7.65 0.56 -5.16
CA SER A 48 -6.47 -0.21 -5.60
C SER A 48 -5.64 0.59 -6.59
N LEU A 49 -6.28 1.22 -7.57
CA LEU A 49 -5.59 2.01 -8.60
C LEU A 49 -4.89 3.24 -8.04
N SER A 50 -5.38 3.82 -6.92
CA SER A 50 -4.75 4.98 -6.28
C SER A 50 -3.39 4.67 -5.65
N CYS A 51 -3.11 3.45 -5.23
CA CYS A 51 -1.88 3.08 -4.52
C CYS A 51 -0.91 2.20 -5.33
N MET A 52 -1.06 2.13 -6.65
CA MET A 52 -0.20 1.30 -7.50
C MET A 52 1.27 1.70 -7.44
N GLU A 53 1.57 3.00 -7.58
CA GLU A 53 2.93 3.53 -7.52
C GLU A 53 3.53 3.34 -6.12
N ILE A 54 2.73 3.54 -5.06
CA ILE A 54 3.16 3.34 -3.69
C ILE A 54 3.63 1.89 -3.48
N LEU A 55 2.84 0.91 -3.94
CA LEU A 55 3.19 -0.51 -3.80
C LEU A 55 4.34 -0.92 -4.72
N ALA A 56 4.41 -0.38 -5.94
CA ALA A 56 5.51 -0.63 -6.85
C ALA A 56 6.85 -0.15 -6.26
N VAL A 57 6.89 1.07 -5.70
CA VAL A 57 8.08 1.61 -5.04
C VAL A 57 8.40 0.80 -3.78
N LEU A 58 7.39 0.50 -2.95
CA LEU A 58 7.60 -0.23 -1.69
C LEU A 58 8.19 -1.61 -1.93
N TYR A 59 7.58 -2.43 -2.79
CA TYR A 59 8.04 -3.78 -3.10
C TYR A 59 9.24 -3.81 -4.04
N GLY A 60 9.27 -2.93 -5.04
CA GLY A 60 10.33 -2.88 -6.03
C GLY A 60 11.65 -2.36 -5.47
N GLU A 61 11.62 -1.34 -4.60
CA GLU A 61 12.86 -0.69 -4.16
C GLU A 61 13.07 -0.67 -2.64
N ILE A 62 12.04 -0.43 -1.85
CA ILE A 62 12.23 -0.07 -0.43
C ILE A 62 12.38 -1.29 0.46
N MET A 63 11.43 -2.23 0.41
CA MET A 63 11.37 -3.37 1.31
C MET A 63 12.52 -4.36 1.08
N GLN A 64 13.02 -4.92 2.17
CA GLN A 64 13.98 -6.02 2.15
C GLN A 64 13.28 -7.32 2.51
N PHE A 65 13.29 -8.25 1.57
CA PHE A 65 12.72 -9.59 1.71
C PHE A 65 13.52 -10.60 0.89
N ASP A 66 13.23 -11.88 1.07
CA ASP A 66 13.80 -12.96 0.29
C ASP A 66 12.70 -13.91 -0.18
N ILE A 67 12.43 -13.96 -1.48
CA ILE A 67 11.41 -14.82 -2.07
C ILE A 67 11.70 -16.31 -1.89
N SER A 68 12.98 -16.69 -1.74
CA SER A 68 13.39 -18.07 -1.45
C SER A 68 13.21 -18.46 0.03
N ASN A 69 13.05 -17.47 0.91
CA ASN A 69 12.75 -17.61 2.33
C ASN A 69 11.71 -16.58 2.77
N PRO A 70 10.43 -16.73 2.39
CA PRO A 70 9.38 -15.74 2.64
C PRO A 70 9.15 -15.44 4.14
N THR A 71 9.54 -16.37 5.01
CA THR A 71 9.43 -16.23 6.47
C THR A 71 10.72 -15.74 7.14
N TRP A 72 11.70 -15.30 6.35
CA TRP A 72 12.96 -14.77 6.90
C TRP A 72 12.71 -13.79 8.06
N PRO A 73 13.22 -14.05 9.27
CA PRO A 73 12.85 -13.28 10.45
C PRO A 73 13.22 -11.79 10.38
N GLU A 74 14.27 -11.45 9.63
CA GLU A 74 14.78 -10.09 9.48
C GLU A 74 14.22 -9.37 8.25
N ARG A 75 13.27 -9.98 7.51
CA ARG A 75 12.60 -9.28 6.40
C ARG A 75 11.76 -8.13 6.91
N ASP A 76 11.61 -7.10 6.10
CA ASP A 76 10.60 -6.06 6.33
C ASP A 76 9.19 -6.66 6.27
N ARG A 77 8.25 -5.98 6.92
CA ARG A 77 6.85 -6.41 6.97
C ARG A 77 5.95 -5.32 6.43
N PHE A 78 4.90 -5.74 5.76
CA PHE A 78 3.90 -4.84 5.21
C PHE A 78 2.49 -5.30 5.55
N ILE A 79 1.65 -4.36 5.97
CA ILE A 79 0.21 -4.57 6.18
C ILE A 79 -0.55 -3.48 5.44
N PRO A 80 -1.41 -3.83 4.48
CA PRO A 80 -2.41 -2.89 3.98
C PRO A 80 -3.55 -2.79 4.99
N SER A 81 -3.70 -1.65 5.67
CA SER A 81 -4.85 -1.38 6.54
C SER A 81 -6.12 -1.27 5.71
N LYS A 82 -6.06 -0.57 4.58
CA LYS A 82 -7.06 -0.64 3.50
C LYS A 82 -6.94 -1.96 2.73
N ASN A 83 -7.13 -3.09 3.41
CA ASN A 83 -6.84 -4.43 2.86
C ASN A 83 -7.66 -4.76 1.60
N HIS A 84 -8.75 -4.02 1.35
CA HIS A 84 -9.51 -4.12 0.11
C HIS A 84 -8.73 -3.69 -1.15
N CYS A 85 -7.51 -3.13 -1.03
CA CYS A 85 -6.63 -2.82 -2.17
C CYS A 85 -5.88 -4.04 -2.75
N VAL A 86 -6.42 -5.25 -2.59
CA VAL A 86 -5.79 -6.49 -3.08
C VAL A 86 -5.52 -6.51 -4.57
N LEU A 87 -6.31 -5.77 -5.38
CA LEU A 87 -6.06 -5.62 -6.82
C LEU A 87 -4.78 -4.82 -7.15
N ALA A 88 -4.17 -4.17 -6.15
CA ALA A 88 -2.84 -3.61 -6.26
C ALA A 88 -1.80 -4.50 -5.57
N HIS A 89 -2.17 -5.12 -4.44
CA HIS A 89 -1.24 -5.90 -3.64
C HIS A 89 -0.83 -7.21 -4.33
N PHE A 90 -1.79 -7.98 -4.87
CA PHE A 90 -1.45 -9.22 -5.59
C PHE A 90 -0.57 -8.99 -6.81
N PRO A 91 -0.85 -8.03 -7.71
CA PRO A 91 0.07 -7.70 -8.79
C PRO A 91 1.47 -7.30 -8.30
N ALA A 92 1.59 -6.55 -7.20
CA ALA A 92 2.90 -6.23 -6.64
C ALA A 92 3.67 -7.49 -6.18
N LEU A 93 2.99 -8.46 -5.57
CA LEU A 93 3.57 -9.76 -5.19
C LEU A 93 3.98 -10.60 -6.41
N VAL A 94 3.23 -10.51 -7.52
CA VAL A 94 3.60 -11.15 -8.80
C VAL A 94 4.88 -10.52 -9.37
N GLU A 95 4.94 -9.20 -9.43
CA GLU A 95 6.09 -8.47 -9.98
C GLU A 95 7.40 -8.78 -9.26
N VAL A 96 7.35 -9.05 -7.96
CA VAL A 96 8.55 -9.40 -7.17
C VAL A 96 8.76 -10.91 -6.98
N GLY A 97 7.89 -11.73 -7.54
CA GLY A 97 8.07 -13.19 -7.61
C GLY A 97 7.57 -14.00 -6.42
N PHE A 98 6.76 -13.41 -5.52
CA PHE A 98 6.08 -14.17 -4.46
C PHE A 98 4.91 -15.02 -4.99
N LEU A 99 4.29 -14.59 -6.09
CA LEU A 99 3.16 -15.24 -6.74
C LEU A 99 3.42 -15.46 -8.22
N PRO A 100 3.08 -16.62 -8.78
CA PRO A 100 3.00 -16.79 -10.23
C PRO A 100 1.78 -15.99 -10.77
N LYS A 101 1.98 -15.35 -11.91
CA LYS A 101 0.93 -14.51 -12.54
C LYS A 101 -0.36 -15.29 -12.83
N GLU A 102 -0.23 -16.55 -13.16
CA GLU A 102 -1.33 -17.45 -13.49
C GLU A 102 -2.31 -17.62 -12.32
N GLU A 103 -1.88 -17.37 -11.08
CA GLU A 103 -2.77 -17.44 -9.93
C GLU A 103 -3.75 -16.26 -9.82
N LEU A 104 -3.49 -15.14 -10.47
CA LEU A 104 -4.37 -13.97 -10.43
C LEU A 104 -5.78 -14.27 -10.94
N VAL A 105 -5.93 -15.24 -11.86
CA VAL A 105 -7.24 -15.67 -12.37
C VAL A 105 -8.09 -16.42 -11.32
N GLU A 106 -7.50 -16.81 -10.18
CA GLU A 106 -8.19 -17.45 -9.07
C GLU A 106 -8.82 -16.46 -8.08
N PHE A 107 -8.71 -15.16 -8.38
CA PHE A 107 -9.27 -14.11 -7.52
C PHE A 107 -10.79 -14.28 -7.32
N GLN A 108 -11.21 -14.34 -6.05
CA GLN A 108 -12.60 -14.56 -5.62
C GLN A 108 -13.24 -15.88 -6.09
N LYS A 109 -12.48 -16.88 -6.52
CA LYS A 109 -13.03 -18.21 -6.79
C LYS A 109 -13.20 -19.02 -5.50
N ASP A 110 -14.24 -19.82 -5.46
CA ASP A 110 -14.54 -20.71 -4.33
C ASP A 110 -13.41 -21.72 -4.11
N GLY A 111 -12.95 -21.82 -2.85
CA GLY A 111 -11.82 -22.69 -2.49
C GLY A 111 -10.43 -22.13 -2.84
N GLY A 112 -10.37 -21.00 -3.55
CA GLY A 112 -9.13 -20.31 -3.87
C GLY A 112 -8.52 -19.56 -2.68
N ARG A 113 -7.19 -19.32 -2.74
CA ARG A 113 -6.48 -18.54 -1.73
C ARG A 113 -6.47 -17.03 -1.99
N MET A 114 -6.87 -16.61 -3.19
CA MET A 114 -6.89 -15.22 -3.65
C MET A 114 -8.21 -14.54 -3.26
N THR A 115 -8.36 -14.22 -1.98
CA THR A 115 -9.58 -13.60 -1.42
C THR A 115 -9.44 -12.09 -1.30
N GLY A 116 -10.53 -11.38 -1.00
CA GLY A 116 -10.52 -9.93 -0.77
C GLY A 116 -9.75 -9.51 0.50
N TYR A 117 -9.55 -10.43 1.46
CA TYR A 117 -8.86 -10.18 2.74
C TYR A 117 -7.95 -11.36 3.10
N PRO A 118 -6.89 -11.60 2.32
CA PRO A 118 -6.07 -12.80 2.47
C PRO A 118 -5.07 -12.67 3.62
N ARG A 119 -4.70 -13.83 4.19
CA ARG A 119 -3.52 -14.00 5.04
C ARG A 119 -2.77 -15.24 4.60
N ASN A 120 -1.51 -15.05 4.22
CA ASN A 120 -0.62 -16.17 3.88
C ASN A 120 0.85 -15.71 4.00
N LEU A 121 1.52 -16.11 5.06
CA LEU A 121 2.90 -15.69 5.33
C LEU A 121 3.91 -16.21 4.30
N GLU A 122 3.61 -17.32 3.62
CA GLU A 122 4.49 -17.88 2.59
C GLU A 122 4.61 -16.99 1.35
N ILE A 123 3.67 -16.09 1.16
CA ILE A 123 3.67 -15.11 0.07
C ILE A 123 3.66 -13.66 0.58
N GLY A 124 4.09 -13.45 1.84
CA GLY A 124 4.24 -12.10 2.39
C GLY A 124 2.95 -11.41 2.83
N LEU A 125 1.83 -12.12 2.93
CA LEU A 125 0.55 -11.58 3.42
C LEU A 125 0.46 -11.74 4.94
N GLU A 126 0.86 -10.69 5.68
CA GLU A 126 1.05 -10.72 7.15
C GLU A 126 -0.27 -10.77 7.92
N TYR A 127 -1.29 -10.05 7.47
CA TYR A 127 -2.49 -9.78 8.22
C TYR A 127 -3.73 -9.82 7.33
N SER A 128 -4.78 -10.46 7.81
CA SER A 128 -6.10 -10.42 7.19
C SER A 128 -6.96 -9.44 7.96
N GLY A 129 -7.23 -8.29 7.37
CA GLY A 129 -8.04 -7.23 7.97
C GLY A 129 -9.14 -6.78 7.04
N GLY A 130 -10.36 -6.55 7.57
CA GLY A 130 -11.48 -5.96 6.85
C GLY A 130 -12.04 -4.76 7.61
N SER A 131 -11.84 -4.74 8.93
CA SER A 131 -12.19 -3.60 9.77
C SER A 131 -11.12 -2.53 9.65
N LEU A 132 -11.48 -1.38 9.06
CA LEU A 132 -10.59 -0.24 8.91
C LEU A 132 -10.11 0.28 10.28
N GLY A 133 -8.94 0.87 10.31
CA GLY A 133 -8.32 1.43 11.52
C GLY A 133 -7.59 0.43 12.42
N MET A 134 -7.85 -0.89 12.29
CA MET A 134 -7.27 -1.90 13.18
C MET A 134 -5.82 -2.25 12.87
N ALA A 135 -5.45 -2.21 11.60
CA ALA A 135 -4.15 -2.74 11.16
C ALA A 135 -2.96 -1.90 11.64
N ILE A 136 -3.13 -0.59 11.82
CA ILE A 136 -2.05 0.25 12.37
C ILE A 136 -1.71 -0.15 13.81
N SER A 137 -2.70 -0.51 14.64
CA SER A 137 -2.47 -1.01 15.99
C SER A 137 -1.70 -2.34 15.99
N VAL A 138 -2.00 -3.23 15.02
CA VAL A 138 -1.22 -4.45 14.81
C VAL A 138 0.20 -4.10 14.37
N GLY A 139 0.36 -3.13 13.46
CA GLY A 139 1.66 -2.61 13.04
C GLY A 139 2.49 -2.06 14.19
N VAL A 140 1.88 -1.31 15.11
CA VAL A 140 2.52 -0.82 16.36
C VAL A 140 3.02 -2.00 17.20
N GLY A 141 2.19 -3.02 17.41
CA GLY A 141 2.58 -4.22 18.16
C GLY A 141 3.76 -4.96 17.53
N ILE A 142 3.75 -5.11 16.20
CA ILE A 142 4.86 -5.73 15.46
C ILE A 142 6.12 -4.88 15.57
N ALA A 143 6.04 -3.57 15.31
CA ALA A 143 7.17 -2.65 15.37
C ALA A 143 7.79 -2.62 16.78
N LEU A 144 6.95 -2.60 17.83
CA LEU A 144 7.40 -2.66 19.21
C LEU A 144 8.16 -3.97 19.49
N SER A 145 7.60 -5.11 19.10
CA SER A 145 8.26 -6.41 19.24
C SER A 145 9.60 -6.46 18.51
N LEU A 146 9.67 -5.96 17.28
CA LEU A 146 10.93 -5.89 16.53
C LEU A 146 11.98 -5.03 17.24
N LYS A 147 11.57 -3.89 17.78
CA LYS A 147 12.44 -2.97 18.52
C LYS A 147 12.96 -3.59 19.82
N GLU A 148 12.08 -4.19 20.62
CA GLU A 148 12.42 -4.86 21.88
C GLU A 148 13.41 -6.04 21.66
N HIS A 149 13.26 -6.76 20.55
CA HIS A 149 14.18 -7.84 20.19
C HIS A 149 15.41 -7.37 19.38
N GLN A 150 15.62 -6.05 19.27
CA GLN A 150 16.73 -5.43 18.53
C GLN A 150 16.83 -5.90 17.07
N ARG A 151 15.68 -6.18 16.43
CA ARG A 151 15.60 -6.57 15.03
C ARG A 151 15.74 -5.34 14.13
N PRO A 152 16.48 -5.43 13.01
CA PRO A 152 16.77 -4.28 12.16
C PRO A 152 15.61 -3.87 11.24
N ASN A 153 14.69 -4.78 10.98
CA ASN A 153 13.64 -4.64 9.96
C ASN A 153 12.59 -3.60 10.31
N LYS A 154 11.96 -3.09 9.26
CA LYS A 154 10.89 -2.08 9.34
C LYS A 154 9.51 -2.71 9.20
N MET A 155 8.52 -2.01 9.75
CA MET A 155 7.11 -2.29 9.59
C MET A 155 6.46 -1.18 8.78
N PHE A 156 5.84 -1.52 7.64
CA PHE A 156 5.11 -0.60 6.77
C PHE A 156 3.61 -0.86 6.87
N VAL A 157 2.82 0.22 6.97
CA VAL A 157 1.36 0.14 7.03
C VAL A 157 0.76 1.13 6.04
N LEU A 158 0.03 0.63 5.04
CA LEU A 158 -0.70 1.46 4.07
C LEU A 158 -2.14 1.67 4.54
N MET A 159 -2.53 2.91 4.72
CA MET A 159 -3.88 3.33 5.14
C MET A 159 -4.53 4.21 4.08
N GLY A 160 -5.86 4.21 4.05
CA GLY A 160 -6.63 5.21 3.31
C GLY A 160 -6.87 6.46 4.15
N ASP A 161 -7.12 7.59 3.50
CA ASP A 161 -7.45 8.84 4.17
C ASP A 161 -8.80 8.80 4.90
N GLY A 162 -9.86 8.30 4.28
CA GLY A 162 -11.15 8.12 4.95
C GLY A 162 -11.09 7.18 6.17
N GLU A 163 -10.13 6.27 6.19
CA GLU A 163 -9.86 5.38 7.33
C GLU A 163 -9.37 6.17 8.57
N LEU A 164 -8.74 7.32 8.40
CA LEU A 164 -8.24 8.16 9.49
C LEU A 164 -9.35 8.73 10.38
N ASN A 165 -10.61 8.57 10.01
CA ASN A 165 -11.74 8.92 10.85
C ASN A 165 -12.00 7.89 11.98
N GLU A 166 -11.32 6.75 11.96
CA GLU A 166 -11.38 5.76 13.04
C GLU A 166 -10.54 6.20 14.24
N GLY A 167 -11.16 6.28 15.43
CA GLY A 167 -10.50 6.78 16.66
C GLY A 167 -9.28 5.96 17.08
N CYS A 168 -9.30 4.64 16.87
CA CYS A 168 -8.20 3.73 17.22
C CYS A 168 -6.90 4.01 16.46
N ILE A 169 -6.96 4.68 15.29
CA ILE A 169 -5.77 5.12 14.56
C ILE A 169 -5.01 6.17 15.36
N TRP A 170 -5.69 7.15 15.91
CA TRP A 170 -5.08 8.22 16.71
C TRP A 170 -4.49 7.68 18.02
N GLU A 171 -5.15 6.69 18.64
CA GLU A 171 -4.59 5.96 19.79
C GLU A 171 -3.30 5.19 19.42
N ALA A 172 -3.28 4.56 18.25
CA ALA A 172 -2.09 3.88 17.73
C ALA A 172 -0.95 4.88 17.43
N PHE A 173 -1.27 6.05 16.86
CA PHE A 173 -0.28 7.10 16.61
C PHE A 173 0.33 7.63 17.91
N MET A 174 -0.47 7.85 18.96
CA MET A 174 0.04 8.21 20.29
C MET A 174 0.99 7.14 20.84
N SER A 175 0.59 5.87 20.74
CA SER A 175 1.39 4.75 21.23
C SER A 175 2.72 4.62 20.47
N ALA A 176 2.69 4.71 19.14
CA ALA A 176 3.90 4.66 18.31
C ALA A 176 4.91 5.75 18.68
N ALA A 177 4.43 6.97 18.88
CA ALA A 177 5.26 8.10 19.31
C ALA A 177 5.81 7.89 20.72
N GLN A 178 4.98 7.44 21.67
CA GLN A 178 5.38 7.18 23.06
C GLN A 178 6.52 6.15 23.16
N TYR A 179 6.47 5.10 22.34
CA TYR A 179 7.50 4.07 22.29
C TYR A 179 8.64 4.39 21.30
N GLY A 180 8.61 5.56 20.65
CA GLY A 180 9.63 6.00 19.70
C GLY A 180 9.86 4.99 18.57
N LEU A 181 8.79 4.47 17.95
CA LEU A 181 8.87 3.40 16.96
C LEU A 181 9.36 3.90 15.61
N ASP A 182 10.64 4.22 15.52
CA ASP A 182 11.30 4.70 14.30
C ASP A 182 11.44 3.63 13.19
N ASN A 183 11.15 2.39 13.53
CA ASN A 183 11.02 1.28 12.62
C ASN A 183 9.58 1.10 12.06
N LEU A 184 8.62 1.96 12.45
CA LEU A 184 7.27 2.00 11.91
C LEU A 184 7.16 3.13 10.88
N VAL A 185 6.71 2.79 9.68
CA VAL A 185 6.42 3.72 8.59
C VAL A 185 4.95 3.56 8.18
N ALA A 186 4.13 4.55 8.52
CA ALA A 186 2.77 4.64 8.01
C ALA A 186 2.77 5.34 6.64
N ILE A 187 1.89 4.93 5.74
CA ILE A 187 1.72 5.52 4.41
C ILE A 187 0.25 5.81 4.24
N ILE A 188 -0.10 7.06 3.97
CA ILE A 188 -1.49 7.46 3.71
C ILE A 188 -1.69 7.63 2.21
N ASP A 189 -2.54 6.79 1.64
CA ASP A 189 -3.11 6.99 0.31
C ASP A 189 -4.18 8.09 0.40
N ARG A 190 -3.74 9.35 0.24
CA ARG A 190 -4.56 10.55 0.36
C ARG A 190 -5.28 10.81 -0.97
N ASN A 191 -6.31 10.00 -1.26
CA ASN A 191 -7.04 10.07 -2.52
C ASN A 191 -8.31 10.95 -2.45
N HIS A 192 -8.54 11.64 -1.35
CA HIS A 192 -9.59 12.61 -1.09
C HIS A 192 -11.04 12.09 -1.16
N LEU A 193 -11.25 10.79 -1.40
CA LEU A 193 -12.58 10.20 -1.51
C LEU A 193 -12.78 9.02 -0.55
N SER A 194 -13.68 9.19 0.42
CA SER A 194 -14.24 8.09 1.21
C SER A 194 -15.30 7.32 0.41
N TYR A 195 -16.00 6.39 1.05
CA TYR A 195 -17.16 5.72 0.47
C TYR A 195 -18.35 6.70 0.31
N ASP A 196 -18.53 7.60 1.28
CA ASP A 196 -19.70 8.47 1.39
C ASP A 196 -19.55 9.79 0.61
N GLY A 197 -18.32 10.19 0.29
CA GLY A 197 -18.06 11.44 -0.43
C GLY A 197 -16.63 11.93 -0.31
N ASP A 198 -16.41 13.19 -0.62
CA ASP A 198 -15.15 13.87 -0.38
C ASP A 198 -14.79 13.84 1.11
N THR A 199 -13.54 13.55 1.44
CA THR A 199 -13.11 13.37 2.83
C THR A 199 -13.27 14.65 3.65
N GLU A 200 -13.08 15.82 3.03
CA GLU A 200 -13.23 17.10 3.74
C GLU A 200 -14.70 17.49 3.96
N ASP A 201 -15.62 17.02 3.11
CA ASP A 201 -17.05 17.22 3.28
C ASP A 201 -17.66 16.26 4.30
N VAL A 202 -17.16 15.02 4.37
CA VAL A 202 -17.66 13.99 5.29
C VAL A 202 -17.14 14.21 6.70
N MET A 203 -15.82 14.29 6.88
CA MET A 203 -15.16 14.62 8.15
C MET A 203 -13.72 15.06 7.86
N GLY A 204 -13.50 16.38 7.91
CA GLY A 204 -12.25 17.02 7.49
C GLY A 204 -11.01 16.55 8.24
N LEU A 205 -9.96 16.31 7.49
CA LEU A 205 -8.67 15.81 7.99
C LEU A 205 -7.60 16.90 8.07
N ASP A 206 -7.87 18.12 7.62
CA ASP A 206 -6.91 19.23 7.56
C ASP A 206 -6.34 19.65 8.91
N SER A 207 -5.11 20.04 9.03
CA SER A 207 -3.95 19.70 8.23
C SER A 207 -3.38 18.39 8.76
N LEU A 208 -3.29 17.34 7.94
CA LEU A 208 -2.71 16.07 8.41
C LEU A 208 -1.26 16.24 8.85
N GLU A 209 -0.46 17.05 8.14
CA GLU A 209 0.92 17.30 8.54
C GLU A 209 1.03 17.88 9.94
N ASP A 210 0.21 18.90 10.27
CA ASP A 210 0.26 19.56 11.58
C ASP A 210 -0.24 18.63 12.69
N LYS A 211 -1.30 17.86 12.41
CA LYS A 211 -1.76 16.82 13.33
C LYS A 211 -0.64 15.81 13.61
N MET A 212 0.03 15.29 12.57
CA MET A 212 1.09 14.31 12.76
C MET A 212 2.31 14.87 13.48
N ARG A 213 2.71 16.12 13.19
CA ARG A 213 3.74 16.81 13.98
C ARG A 213 3.36 16.94 15.46
N SER A 214 2.10 17.28 15.74
CA SER A 214 1.58 17.36 17.12
C SER A 214 1.56 16.02 17.84
N PHE A 215 1.47 14.92 17.10
CA PHE A 215 1.59 13.56 17.62
C PHE A 215 3.04 13.06 17.71
N ASN A 216 4.04 13.92 17.47
CA ASN A 216 5.47 13.57 17.44
C ASN A 216 5.84 12.52 16.38
N TRP A 217 5.21 12.57 15.21
CA TRP A 217 5.59 11.84 14.02
C TRP A 217 6.42 12.72 13.09
N ASN A 218 7.21 12.10 12.19
CA ASN A 218 7.87 12.78 11.08
C ASN A 218 6.97 12.69 9.83
N PRO A 219 6.13 13.70 9.51
CA PRO A 219 5.34 13.70 8.29
C PRO A 219 6.18 14.09 7.08
N ILE A 220 6.00 13.37 5.98
CA ILE A 220 6.68 13.55 4.70
C ILE A 220 5.61 13.56 3.61
N SER A 221 5.38 14.69 2.97
CA SER A 221 4.40 14.82 1.89
C SER A 221 5.03 14.57 0.53
N CYS A 222 4.30 13.89 -0.37
CA CYS A 222 4.73 13.63 -1.73
C CYS A 222 3.54 13.48 -2.69
N ASN A 223 3.81 13.64 -3.98
CA ASN A 223 2.90 13.20 -5.04
C ASN A 223 2.94 11.66 -5.13
N GLY A 224 1.84 11.01 -4.74
CA GLY A 224 1.73 9.55 -4.70
C GLY A 224 1.69 8.88 -6.09
N HIS A 225 1.64 9.66 -7.17
CA HIS A 225 1.71 9.18 -8.56
C HIS A 225 3.01 9.50 -9.26
N ASP A 226 3.96 10.11 -8.56
CA ASP A 226 5.32 10.37 -9.04
C ASP A 226 6.30 9.42 -8.35
N VAL A 227 6.81 8.43 -9.11
CA VAL A 227 7.74 7.42 -8.61
C VAL A 227 9.00 8.05 -8.04
N ALA A 228 9.53 9.10 -8.67
CA ALA A 228 10.73 9.78 -8.19
C ALA A 228 10.46 10.52 -6.87
N ASP A 229 9.28 11.15 -6.74
CA ASP A 229 8.89 11.83 -5.50
C ASP A 229 8.61 10.86 -4.35
N LEU A 230 8.02 9.68 -4.64
CA LEU A 230 7.89 8.59 -3.67
C LEU A 230 9.26 8.08 -3.18
N LEU A 231 10.22 7.85 -4.09
CA LEU A 231 11.58 7.43 -3.71
C LEU A 231 12.27 8.49 -2.84
N ARG A 232 12.11 9.79 -3.18
CA ARG A 232 12.55 10.90 -2.33
C ARG A 232 11.92 10.82 -0.94
N ALA A 233 10.60 10.66 -0.87
CA ALA A 233 9.87 10.60 0.40
C ALA A 233 10.39 9.47 1.30
N PHE A 234 10.61 8.29 0.75
CA PHE A 234 11.20 7.17 1.51
C PHE A 234 12.64 7.44 1.95
N SER A 235 13.39 8.27 1.22
CA SER A 235 14.76 8.67 1.61
C SER A 235 14.81 9.67 2.77
N GLU A 236 13.70 10.35 3.09
CA GLU A 236 13.56 11.33 4.16
C GLU A 236 13.10 10.73 5.50
N ILE A 237 12.96 9.41 5.58
CA ILE A 237 12.65 8.69 6.82
C ILE A 237 13.75 8.94 7.84
N LYS A 238 13.35 9.30 9.07
CA LYS A 238 14.26 9.64 10.18
C LYS A 238 14.27 8.56 11.24
N GLU A 239 15.42 8.44 11.90
CA GLU A 239 15.55 7.67 13.14
C GLU A 239 15.01 8.48 14.34
N GLY A 240 14.62 7.78 15.39
CA GLY A 240 14.15 8.34 16.65
C GLY A 240 12.66 8.71 16.71
N LEU A 241 11.96 8.79 15.58
CA LEU A 241 10.54 9.09 15.50
C LEU A 241 9.83 8.13 14.54
N PRO A 242 8.57 7.77 14.81
CA PRO A 242 7.76 7.09 13.79
C PRO A 242 7.56 8.00 12.57
N ASN A 243 7.53 7.42 11.39
CA ASN A 243 7.45 8.15 10.12
C ASN A 243 6.10 7.94 9.44
N ILE A 244 5.59 9.00 8.81
CA ILE A 244 4.36 8.93 8.03
C ILE A 244 4.53 9.63 6.69
N ILE A 245 4.28 8.90 5.61
CA ILE A 245 4.28 9.42 4.24
C ILE A 245 2.84 9.79 3.89
N LEU A 246 2.60 11.04 3.56
CA LEU A 246 1.32 11.57 3.09
C LEU A 246 1.38 11.63 1.56
N ALA A 247 0.96 10.57 0.92
CA ALA A 247 1.00 10.45 -0.54
C ALA A 247 -0.30 11.00 -1.14
N ASP A 248 -0.22 12.17 -1.76
CA ASP A 248 -1.34 12.77 -2.48
C ASP A 248 -1.62 11.98 -3.77
N THR A 249 -2.83 11.44 -3.89
CA THR A 249 -3.21 10.51 -4.94
C THR A 249 -4.58 10.84 -5.54
N VAL A 250 -4.91 10.14 -6.61
CA VAL A 250 -6.22 10.21 -7.29
C VAL A 250 -6.87 8.83 -7.22
N LYS A 251 -8.04 8.73 -6.59
CA LYS A 251 -8.81 7.48 -6.58
C LYS A 251 -9.10 7.01 -8.00
N GLY A 252 -8.70 5.79 -8.34
CA GLY A 252 -8.94 5.24 -9.67
C GLY A 252 -7.96 5.64 -10.75
N LYS A 253 -6.77 6.14 -10.39
CA LYS A 253 -5.73 6.65 -11.29
C LYS A 253 -5.40 5.73 -12.46
N GLY A 254 -5.35 6.32 -13.66
CA GLY A 254 -4.96 5.65 -14.92
C GLY A 254 -6.12 5.10 -15.74
N VAL A 255 -7.39 5.28 -15.28
CA VAL A 255 -8.59 4.87 -16.02
C VAL A 255 -9.63 5.99 -15.97
N SER A 256 -9.88 6.64 -17.08
CA SER A 256 -10.62 7.91 -17.17
C SER A 256 -12.04 7.87 -16.58
N PHE A 257 -12.76 6.76 -16.73
CA PHE A 257 -14.11 6.61 -16.21
C PHE A 257 -14.15 6.16 -14.74
N ILE A 258 -12.98 5.86 -14.12
CA ILE A 258 -12.82 5.49 -12.70
C ILE A 258 -12.29 6.66 -11.88
N GLU A 259 -11.41 7.50 -12.46
CA GLU A 259 -10.76 8.61 -11.75
C GLU A 259 -11.76 9.52 -11.05
N ASN A 260 -11.52 9.77 -9.75
CA ASN A 260 -12.35 10.63 -8.89
C ASN A 260 -13.84 10.25 -8.87
N ARG A 261 -14.15 8.97 -9.01
CA ARG A 261 -15.50 8.45 -8.97
C ARG A 261 -15.73 7.56 -7.76
N ARG A 262 -16.56 8.01 -6.81
CA ARG A 262 -16.87 7.27 -5.58
C ARG A 262 -17.56 5.93 -5.83
N GLU A 263 -18.38 5.84 -6.89
CA GLU A 263 -19.09 4.62 -7.30
C GLU A 263 -18.13 3.47 -7.64
N TRP A 264 -16.87 3.79 -7.97
CA TRP A 264 -15.82 2.82 -8.21
C TRP A 264 -15.07 2.42 -6.93
N HIS A 265 -15.58 2.81 -5.75
CA HIS A 265 -15.06 2.25 -4.51
C HIS A 265 -15.21 0.73 -4.50
N HIS A 266 -16.41 0.22 -4.84
CA HIS A 266 -16.68 -1.19 -5.05
C HIS A 266 -17.67 -1.37 -6.19
N SER A 267 -17.23 -1.93 -7.32
CA SER A 267 -18.03 -2.07 -8.52
C SER A 267 -17.64 -3.30 -9.34
N ARG A 268 -18.53 -3.71 -10.24
CA ARG A 268 -18.22 -4.71 -11.27
C ARG A 268 -17.69 -4.01 -12.51
N LEU A 269 -16.70 -4.62 -13.15
CA LEU A 269 -16.14 -4.16 -14.41
C LEU A 269 -16.80 -4.95 -15.56
N SER A 270 -17.47 -4.26 -16.48
CA SER A 270 -18.01 -4.91 -17.69
C SER A 270 -16.88 -5.22 -18.68
N GLN A 271 -17.14 -6.12 -19.62
CA GLN A 271 -16.17 -6.45 -20.68
C GLN A 271 -15.80 -5.22 -21.53
N GLU A 272 -16.75 -4.38 -21.86
CA GLU A 272 -16.50 -3.14 -22.62
C GLU A 272 -15.62 -2.16 -21.83
N GLN A 273 -15.93 -1.96 -20.55
CA GLN A 273 -15.14 -1.12 -19.65
C GLN A 273 -13.73 -1.67 -19.45
N TYR A 274 -13.57 -2.98 -19.35
CA TYR A 274 -12.27 -3.63 -19.28
C TYR A 274 -11.42 -3.36 -20.53
N GLU A 275 -12.00 -3.50 -21.73
CA GLU A 275 -11.29 -3.24 -22.99
C GLU A 275 -10.88 -1.78 -23.11
N GLN A 276 -11.75 -0.86 -22.70
CA GLN A 276 -11.44 0.57 -22.64
C GLN A 276 -10.30 0.85 -21.65
N ALA A 277 -10.39 0.37 -20.43
CA ALA A 277 -9.36 0.57 -19.39
C ALA A 277 -7.99 0.05 -19.85
N ARG A 278 -7.94 -1.16 -20.41
CA ARG A 278 -6.69 -1.71 -20.95
C ARG A 278 -6.09 -0.85 -22.05
N LYS A 279 -6.93 -0.34 -22.95
CA LYS A 279 -6.47 0.54 -24.02
C LYS A 279 -5.86 1.84 -23.45
N GLU A 280 -6.52 2.46 -22.47
CA GLU A 280 -6.03 3.67 -21.80
C GLU A 280 -4.69 3.42 -21.12
N ILE A 281 -4.58 2.35 -20.33
CA ILE A 281 -3.34 1.98 -19.63
C ILE A 281 -2.19 1.69 -20.60
N LEU A 282 -2.48 1.05 -21.74
CA LEU A 282 -1.43 0.74 -22.72
C LEU A 282 -0.94 1.96 -23.48
N GLN A 283 -1.75 3.03 -23.59
CA GLN A 283 -1.41 4.28 -24.26
C GLN A 283 -0.71 5.31 -23.35
N ALA A 284 -0.89 5.20 -22.04
CA ALA A 284 -0.18 5.99 -21.04
C ALA A 284 1.27 5.51 -20.86
#